data_79f9aed41266fc7352a6620334c39777
#
_entry.id   79f9aed41266fc7352a6620334c39777
#
_cell.length_a   1.000
_cell.length_b   1.000
_cell.length_c   1.000
_cell.angle_alpha   90.00
_cell.angle_beta   90.00
_cell.angle_gamma   90.00
#
_symmetry.space_group_name_H-M   'P 1'
#
loop_
_entity.id
_entity.type
_entity.pdbx_description
1 polymer ?
#
loop_
_entity_poly.entity_id
_entity_poly.type
_entity_poly.pdbx_seq_one_letter_code
_entity_poly.pdbx_strand_id
1 'polypeptide(L)'
;MFKYSLLTLLIIFNTWSNEINTNQEHKTAYFASGCFWCVESIYENLKGVKEVNSGYSGGKTSNPTYREVMTGRTGHAEAIEVIYNPNEITFETLVNVFFGSHDPTTLNQQGPDRGTQYRSIAFYENSIEKEVIEKTIKELLSNKSYFKITTEVKKFSQFYLAEKYHQDYKKKNPYNPYILNVSAPRINKFKIDYSELLK
;
A
#
# COMPACT_ATOMS: atom_id res chain seq x y z
N MET A 1 73.98 -35.55 23.23
CA MET A 1 72.89 -34.72 23.79
C MET A 1 72.27 -33.95 22.64
N PHE A 2 71.20 -34.47 22.07
CA PHE A 2 70.41 -33.78 21.02
C PHE A 2 69.19 -33.15 21.64
N LYS A 3 69.07 -31.79 21.55
CA LYS A 3 67.87 -31.04 21.96
C LYS A 3 66.96 -30.93 20.75
N TYR A 4 65.80 -31.57 20.80
CA TYR A 4 64.73 -31.35 19.83
C TYR A 4 63.93 -30.13 20.29
N SER A 5 63.93 -29.07 19.39
CA SER A 5 63.08 -27.92 19.59
C SER A 5 61.73 -28.19 18.89
N LEU A 6 60.67 -28.22 19.68
CA LEU A 6 59.31 -28.42 19.21
C LEU A 6 58.75 -27.07 18.74
N LEU A 7 58.60 -26.90 17.43
CA LEU A 7 57.98 -25.68 16.83
C LEU A 7 56.46 -25.90 16.77
N THR A 8 55.74 -25.28 17.67
CA THR A 8 54.27 -25.28 17.66
C THR A 8 53.76 -24.29 16.65
N LEU A 9 53.18 -24.80 15.58
CA LEU A 9 52.51 -23.99 14.52
C LEU A 9 51.10 -23.61 14.97
N LEU A 10 50.90 -22.36 15.38
CA LEU A 10 49.58 -21.81 15.65
C LEU A 10 48.87 -21.53 14.32
N ILE A 11 47.91 -22.38 13.98
CA ILE A 11 46.98 -22.11 12.86
C ILE A 11 45.88 -21.20 13.39
N ILE A 12 45.93 -19.91 13.01
CA ILE A 12 44.85 -18.97 13.31
C ILE A 12 43.77 -19.18 12.22
N PHE A 13 42.70 -19.85 12.60
CA PHE A 13 41.48 -19.88 11.80
C PHE A 13 40.80 -18.50 11.88
N ASN A 14 41.00 -17.67 10.85
CA ASN A 14 40.15 -16.51 10.61
C ASN A 14 38.78 -16.99 10.12
N THR A 15 37.82 -17.14 11.04
CA THR A 15 36.42 -17.27 10.68
C THR A 15 35.94 -15.92 10.18
N TRP A 16 35.92 -15.74 8.87
CA TRP A 16 35.15 -14.66 8.24
C TRP A 16 33.66 -15.03 8.46
N SER A 17 33.06 -14.46 9.49
CA SER A 17 31.61 -14.34 9.55
C SER A 17 31.20 -13.38 8.44
N ASN A 18 30.74 -13.93 7.32
CA ASN A 18 29.94 -13.16 6.37
C ASN A 18 28.66 -12.74 7.10
N GLU A 19 28.67 -11.56 7.70
CA GLU A 19 27.43 -10.87 8.01
C GLU A 19 26.73 -10.66 6.66
N ILE A 20 25.73 -11.50 6.39
CA ILE A 20 24.77 -11.26 5.31
C ILE A 20 24.04 -9.99 5.73
N ASN A 21 24.54 -8.87 5.24
CA ASN A 21 23.84 -7.58 5.33
C ASN A 21 22.60 -7.70 4.46
N THR A 22 21.54 -8.27 5.01
CA THR A 22 20.21 -8.27 4.41
C THR A 22 19.68 -6.85 4.48
N ASN A 23 20.20 -6.00 3.63
CA ASN A 23 19.56 -4.75 3.31
C ASN A 23 18.22 -5.14 2.66
N GLN A 24 17.20 -5.29 3.49
CA GLN A 24 15.86 -5.66 3.04
C GLN A 24 15.34 -4.47 2.24
N GLU A 25 15.51 -4.55 0.91
CA GLU A 25 15.08 -3.50 -0.01
C GLU A 25 13.56 -3.44 0.01
N HIS A 26 13.00 -2.45 0.70
CA HIS A 26 11.58 -2.18 0.68
C HIS A 26 11.19 -1.54 -0.65
N LYS A 27 10.03 -1.90 -1.15
CA LYS A 27 9.40 -1.25 -2.32
C LYS A 27 8.23 -0.40 -1.88
N THR A 28 7.81 0.47 -2.77
CA THR A 28 6.67 1.36 -2.55
C THR A 28 5.59 1.08 -3.59
N ALA A 29 4.32 1.19 -3.20
CA ALA A 29 3.17 1.13 -4.10
C ALA A 29 2.17 2.22 -3.72
N TYR A 30 1.38 2.71 -4.68
CA TYR A 30 0.46 3.81 -4.48
C TYR A 30 -0.94 3.44 -4.96
N PHE A 31 -1.96 3.71 -4.12
CA PHE A 31 -3.35 3.40 -4.42
C PHE A 31 -4.29 4.50 -3.93
N ALA A 32 -5.39 4.70 -4.65
CA ALA A 32 -6.51 5.55 -4.23
C ALA A 32 -7.81 4.76 -4.38
N SER A 33 -8.57 4.61 -3.30
CA SER A 33 -9.81 3.81 -3.29
C SER A 33 -10.83 4.33 -2.27
N GLY A 34 -11.15 5.62 -2.36
CA GLY A 34 -12.01 6.33 -1.43
C GLY A 34 -11.24 6.89 -0.24
N CYS A 35 -11.93 7.10 0.88
CA CYS A 35 -11.34 7.69 2.09
C CYS A 35 -10.07 6.96 2.54
N PHE A 36 -8.95 7.69 2.56
CA PHE A 36 -7.63 7.15 2.89
C PHE A 36 -7.53 6.62 4.32
N TRP A 37 -8.30 7.08 5.31
CA TRP A 37 -8.34 6.51 6.66
C TRP A 37 -8.75 5.04 6.68
N CYS A 38 -9.68 4.67 5.78
CA CYS A 38 -10.09 3.27 5.62
C CYS A 38 -9.00 2.45 4.95
N VAL A 39 -8.43 3.00 3.86
CA VAL A 39 -7.45 2.31 3.02
C VAL A 39 -6.14 2.11 3.78
N GLU A 40 -5.62 3.15 4.45
CA GLU A 40 -4.46 3.08 5.36
C GLU A 40 -4.64 1.93 6.34
N SER A 41 -5.76 1.91 7.07
CA SER A 41 -6.02 0.88 8.07
C SER A 41 -6.12 -0.55 7.49
N ILE A 42 -6.55 -0.73 6.25
CA ILE A 42 -6.57 -2.03 5.58
C ILE A 42 -5.14 -2.50 5.32
N TYR A 43 -4.33 -1.67 4.66
CA TYR A 43 -2.98 -2.06 4.26
C TYR A 43 -2.01 -2.22 5.43
N GLU A 44 -2.16 -1.42 6.49
CA GLU A 44 -1.36 -1.56 7.71
C GLU A 44 -1.50 -2.94 8.39
N ASN A 45 -2.64 -3.61 8.22
CA ASN A 45 -2.88 -4.93 8.79
C ASN A 45 -2.25 -6.08 7.97
N LEU A 46 -1.68 -5.83 6.79
CA LEU A 46 -1.12 -6.88 5.93
C LEU A 46 0.28 -7.30 6.39
N LYS A 47 0.54 -8.61 6.41
CA LYS A 47 1.91 -9.16 6.54
C LYS A 47 2.78 -8.60 5.43
N GLY A 48 4.04 -8.29 5.73
CA GLY A 48 4.98 -7.74 4.75
C GLY A 48 4.83 -6.24 4.49
N VAL A 49 3.74 -5.59 4.87
CA VAL A 49 3.62 -4.13 4.83
C VAL A 49 4.30 -3.53 6.06
N LYS A 50 5.21 -2.60 5.84
CA LYS A 50 6.02 -1.94 6.89
C LYS A 50 5.38 -0.65 7.37
N GLU A 51 4.95 0.17 6.44
CA GLU A 51 4.40 1.50 6.70
C GLU A 51 3.36 1.84 5.65
N VAL A 52 2.34 2.59 6.04
CA VAL A 52 1.36 3.17 5.13
C VAL A 52 1.17 4.62 5.47
N ASN A 53 1.28 5.47 4.48
CA ASN A 53 1.12 6.91 4.62
C ASN A 53 -0.11 7.38 3.86
N SER A 54 -1.00 8.10 4.52
CA SER A 54 -2.13 8.80 3.89
C SER A 54 -1.66 10.07 3.18
N GLY A 55 -2.16 10.33 1.98
CA GLY A 55 -1.74 11.48 1.18
C GLY A 55 -2.61 11.75 -0.04
N TYR A 56 -2.04 12.46 -0.99
CA TYR A 56 -2.71 12.93 -2.21
C TYR A 56 -1.86 12.61 -3.43
N SER A 57 -2.49 12.06 -4.48
CA SER A 57 -1.81 11.76 -5.74
C SER A 57 -2.75 11.87 -6.95
N GLY A 58 -2.18 11.88 -8.14
CA GLY A 58 -2.91 11.84 -9.41
C GLY A 58 -3.41 13.19 -9.94
N GLY A 59 -3.23 14.27 -9.18
CA GLY A 59 -3.59 15.63 -9.57
C GLY A 59 -2.43 16.43 -10.17
N LYS A 60 -2.63 17.76 -10.25
CA LYS A 60 -1.67 18.70 -10.85
C LYS A 60 -1.21 19.80 -9.90
N THR A 61 -1.94 20.06 -8.82
CA THR A 61 -1.60 21.09 -7.83
C THR A 61 -0.39 20.64 -7.01
N SER A 62 0.63 21.45 -6.93
CA SER A 62 1.81 21.18 -6.09
C SER A 62 1.49 21.47 -4.62
N ASN A 63 1.95 20.58 -3.73
CA ASN A 63 1.78 20.69 -2.27
C ASN A 63 0.34 21.04 -1.85
N PRO A 64 -0.68 20.27 -2.30
CA PRO A 64 -2.05 20.57 -1.98
C PRO A 64 -2.31 20.35 -0.49
N THR A 65 -3.16 21.18 0.09
CA THR A 65 -3.73 20.96 1.41
C THR A 65 -4.98 20.08 1.32
N TYR A 66 -5.36 19.43 2.43
CA TYR A 66 -6.64 18.69 2.51
C TYR A 66 -7.83 19.54 2.04
N ARG A 67 -7.90 20.78 2.53
CA ARG A 67 -9.00 21.69 2.16
C ARG A 67 -9.08 21.92 0.66
N GLU A 68 -7.97 22.06 -0.04
CA GLU A 68 -7.93 22.24 -1.49
C GLU A 68 -8.35 20.96 -2.22
N VAL A 69 -7.84 19.79 -1.78
CA VAL A 69 -8.23 18.49 -2.37
C VAL A 69 -9.72 18.25 -2.23
N MET A 70 -10.32 18.59 -1.09
CA MET A 70 -11.77 18.45 -0.85
C MET A 70 -12.64 19.33 -1.77
N THR A 71 -12.07 20.35 -2.42
CA THR A 71 -12.80 21.11 -3.45
C THR A 71 -12.98 20.35 -4.76
N GLY A 72 -12.24 19.26 -4.97
CA GLY A 72 -12.17 18.52 -6.24
C GLY A 72 -11.39 19.24 -7.37
N ARG A 73 -10.86 20.44 -7.12
CA ARG A 73 -10.21 21.28 -8.16
C ARG A 73 -8.73 20.98 -8.36
N THR A 74 -8.07 20.37 -7.41
CA THR A 74 -6.65 20.03 -7.48
C THR A 74 -6.37 18.89 -8.47
N GLY A 75 -7.40 18.09 -8.77
CA GLY A 75 -7.30 16.86 -9.55
C GLY A 75 -6.69 15.69 -8.76
N HIS A 76 -6.26 15.90 -7.52
CA HIS A 76 -5.76 14.81 -6.66
C HIS A 76 -6.91 13.94 -6.14
N ALA A 77 -6.60 12.66 -5.91
CA ALA A 77 -7.38 11.77 -5.09
C ALA A 77 -6.73 11.61 -3.71
N GLU A 78 -7.55 11.29 -2.69
CA GLU A 78 -7.04 10.71 -1.47
C GLU A 78 -6.38 9.39 -1.81
N ALA A 79 -5.12 9.23 -1.44
CA ALA A 79 -4.28 8.10 -1.80
C ALA A 79 -3.48 7.63 -0.60
N ILE A 80 -2.97 6.41 -0.70
CA ILE A 80 -1.97 5.89 0.23
C ILE A 80 -0.68 5.57 -0.49
N GLU A 81 0.42 5.74 0.24
CA GLU A 81 1.73 5.18 -0.06
C GLU A 81 1.92 3.93 0.83
N VAL A 82 2.26 2.81 0.23
CA VAL A 82 2.47 1.52 0.91
C VAL A 82 3.91 1.11 0.79
N ILE A 83 4.66 1.11 1.90
CA ILE A 83 6.04 0.63 1.97
C ILE A 83 6.01 -0.83 2.40
N TYR A 84 6.51 -1.74 1.57
CA TYR A 84 6.39 -3.17 1.78
C TYR A 84 7.67 -3.94 1.50
N ASN A 85 7.80 -5.12 2.11
CA ASN A 85 8.86 -6.08 1.83
C ASN A 85 8.43 -7.02 0.70
N PRO A 86 9.04 -6.94 -0.50
CA PRO A 86 8.64 -7.75 -1.65
C PRO A 86 8.89 -9.25 -1.47
N ASN A 87 9.68 -9.66 -0.46
CA ASN A 87 9.89 -11.06 -0.13
C ASN A 87 8.78 -11.64 0.76
N GLU A 88 7.95 -10.81 1.37
CA GLU A 88 6.84 -11.21 2.25
C GLU A 88 5.47 -11.01 1.59
N ILE A 89 5.33 -9.95 0.78
CA ILE A 89 4.09 -9.65 0.05
C ILE A 89 4.43 -9.09 -1.33
N THR A 90 3.77 -9.60 -2.37
CA THR A 90 4.01 -9.18 -3.75
C THR A 90 3.18 -7.95 -4.13
N PHE A 91 3.62 -7.20 -5.16
CA PHE A 91 2.80 -6.13 -5.74
C PHE A 91 1.46 -6.66 -6.27
N GLU A 92 1.43 -7.87 -6.87
CA GLU A 92 0.20 -8.52 -7.34
C GLU A 92 -0.78 -8.76 -6.17
N THR A 93 -0.27 -9.19 -5.00
CA THR A 93 -1.11 -9.35 -3.79
C THR A 93 -1.67 -8.00 -3.34
N LEU A 94 -0.86 -6.92 -3.34
CA LEU A 94 -1.34 -5.58 -3.00
C LEU A 94 -2.42 -5.08 -3.97
N VAL A 95 -2.30 -5.38 -5.27
CA VAL A 95 -3.32 -5.07 -6.29
C VAL A 95 -4.60 -5.89 -6.04
N ASN A 96 -4.49 -7.16 -5.66
CA ASN A 96 -5.66 -7.98 -5.32
C ASN A 96 -6.38 -7.43 -4.07
N VAL A 97 -5.63 -7.02 -3.05
CA VAL A 97 -6.17 -6.32 -1.87
C VAL A 97 -6.87 -5.02 -2.28
N PHE A 98 -6.28 -4.25 -3.19
CA PHE A 98 -6.88 -3.02 -3.69
C PHE A 98 -8.28 -3.29 -4.26
N PHE A 99 -8.42 -4.20 -5.21
CA PHE A 99 -9.72 -4.53 -5.82
C PHE A 99 -10.69 -5.20 -4.85
N GLY A 100 -10.22 -6.00 -3.91
CA GLY A 100 -11.03 -6.68 -2.91
C GLY A 100 -11.48 -5.81 -1.73
N SER A 101 -10.89 -4.63 -1.57
CA SER A 101 -11.14 -3.75 -0.42
C SER A 101 -12.09 -2.58 -0.71
N HIS A 102 -12.53 -2.37 -1.95
CA HIS A 102 -13.44 -1.29 -2.34
C HIS A 102 -14.34 -1.70 -3.50
N ASP A 103 -15.30 -0.86 -3.86
CA ASP A 103 -16.12 -1.03 -5.07
C ASP A 103 -15.46 -0.30 -6.25
N PRO A 104 -14.80 -1.03 -7.19
CA PRO A 104 -14.12 -0.41 -8.33
C PRO A 104 -15.09 -0.02 -9.46
N THR A 105 -16.40 -0.19 -9.29
CA THR A 105 -17.40 0.07 -10.34
C THR A 105 -17.98 1.48 -10.30
N THR A 106 -17.75 2.20 -9.20
CA THR A 106 -18.34 3.53 -8.96
C THR A 106 -17.39 4.65 -9.39
N LEU A 107 -17.87 5.52 -10.27
CA LEU A 107 -17.10 6.66 -10.75
C LEU A 107 -17.15 7.79 -9.72
N ASN A 108 -15.97 8.31 -9.32
CA ASN A 108 -15.84 9.43 -8.38
C ASN A 108 -16.63 9.24 -7.07
N GLN A 109 -16.68 8.03 -6.58
CA GLN A 109 -17.42 7.69 -5.37
C GLN A 109 -16.89 6.41 -4.73
N GLN A 110 -16.91 6.34 -3.39
CA GLN A 110 -16.71 5.11 -2.63
C GLN A 110 -17.63 5.12 -1.41
N GLY A 111 -18.59 4.18 -1.37
CA GLY A 111 -19.60 4.16 -0.31
C GLY A 111 -20.36 5.50 -0.22
N PRO A 112 -20.39 6.16 0.94
CA PRO A 112 -21.06 7.46 1.10
C PRO A 112 -20.26 8.63 0.53
N ASP A 113 -18.95 8.47 0.31
CA ASP A 113 -18.05 9.56 -0.10
C ASP A 113 -18.18 9.84 -1.59
N ARG A 114 -18.46 11.09 -1.94
CA ARG A 114 -18.69 11.56 -3.32
C ARG A 114 -17.72 12.66 -3.69
N GLY A 115 -17.19 12.61 -4.90
CA GLY A 115 -16.27 13.57 -5.48
C GLY A 115 -15.05 12.90 -6.12
N THR A 116 -14.38 13.63 -7.00
CA THR A 116 -13.20 13.14 -7.72
C THR A 116 -12.05 12.73 -6.81
N GLN A 117 -12.00 13.30 -5.60
CA GLN A 117 -11.01 12.96 -4.59
C GLN A 117 -11.17 11.54 -4.01
N TYR A 118 -12.32 10.90 -4.20
CA TYR A 118 -12.60 9.54 -3.72
C TYR A 118 -12.61 8.49 -4.84
N ARG A 119 -12.12 8.85 -6.04
CA ARG A 119 -12.09 7.94 -7.18
C ARG A 119 -11.07 6.83 -7.01
N SER A 120 -11.27 5.75 -7.75
CA SER A 120 -10.41 4.58 -7.76
C SER A 120 -9.24 4.78 -8.72
N ILE A 121 -7.99 4.66 -8.24
CA ILE A 121 -6.78 4.71 -9.05
C ILE A 121 -5.79 3.67 -8.54
N ALA A 122 -5.30 2.80 -9.44
CA ALA A 122 -4.11 1.99 -9.23
C ALA A 122 -2.94 2.66 -9.97
N PHE A 123 -1.92 3.07 -9.21
CA PHE A 123 -0.74 3.69 -9.80
C PHE A 123 0.31 2.64 -10.13
N TYR A 124 1.11 2.89 -11.16
CA TYR A 124 2.26 2.07 -11.54
C TYR A 124 3.50 2.93 -11.76
N GLU A 125 4.67 2.42 -11.39
CA GLU A 125 5.96 3.10 -11.62
C GLU A 125 6.64 2.58 -12.89
N ASN A 126 6.42 1.30 -13.24
CA ASN A 126 7.06 0.61 -14.36
C ASN A 126 6.06 -0.25 -15.16
N SER A 127 6.51 -0.83 -16.29
CA SER A 127 5.67 -1.63 -17.18
C SER A 127 5.18 -2.93 -16.54
N ILE A 128 5.99 -3.55 -15.67
CA ILE A 128 5.62 -4.82 -15.00
C ILE A 128 4.43 -4.58 -14.06
N GLU A 129 4.48 -3.52 -13.28
CA GLU A 129 3.37 -3.15 -12.39
C GLU A 129 2.10 -2.80 -13.17
N LYS A 130 2.25 -2.09 -14.32
CA LYS A 130 1.13 -1.80 -15.20
C LYS A 130 0.49 -3.07 -15.71
N GLU A 131 1.28 -4.03 -16.18
CA GLU A 131 0.81 -5.32 -16.68
C GLU A 131 0.07 -6.12 -15.59
N VAL A 132 0.56 -6.11 -14.35
CA VAL A 132 -0.10 -6.75 -13.20
C VAL A 132 -1.48 -6.14 -12.98
N ILE A 133 -1.60 -4.81 -12.95
CA ILE A 133 -2.88 -4.14 -12.73
C ILE A 133 -3.85 -4.44 -13.87
N GLU A 134 -3.41 -4.32 -15.12
CA GLU A 134 -4.25 -4.56 -16.31
C GLU A 134 -4.70 -6.02 -16.41
N LYS A 135 -3.81 -6.97 -16.09
CA LYS A 135 -4.13 -8.40 -16.00
C LYS A 135 -5.21 -8.67 -14.96
N THR A 136 -5.05 -8.14 -13.74
CA THR A 136 -6.03 -8.30 -12.67
C THR A 136 -7.40 -7.73 -13.07
N ILE A 137 -7.44 -6.55 -13.68
CA ILE A 137 -8.72 -5.98 -14.22
C ILE A 137 -9.35 -6.92 -15.22
N LYS A 138 -8.57 -7.45 -16.18
CA LYS A 138 -9.06 -8.36 -17.20
C LYS A 138 -9.63 -9.65 -16.60
N GLU A 139 -8.97 -10.21 -15.59
CA GLU A 139 -9.43 -11.40 -14.88
C GLU A 139 -10.75 -11.14 -14.13
N LEU A 140 -10.86 -10.03 -13.42
CA LEU A 140 -12.07 -9.63 -12.68
C LEU A 140 -13.28 -9.40 -13.60
N LEU A 141 -13.06 -8.90 -14.81
CA LEU A 141 -14.10 -8.74 -15.81
C LEU A 141 -14.46 -10.07 -16.47
N SER A 142 -13.48 -10.93 -16.79
CA SER A 142 -13.69 -12.20 -17.50
C SER A 142 -14.38 -13.25 -16.62
N ASN A 143 -14.07 -13.30 -15.33
CA ASN A 143 -14.72 -14.21 -14.38
C ASN A 143 -16.05 -13.64 -13.83
N LYS A 144 -16.49 -12.48 -14.34
CA LYS A 144 -17.74 -11.79 -13.97
C LYS A 144 -17.83 -11.38 -12.51
N SER A 145 -16.70 -11.20 -11.80
CA SER A 145 -16.69 -10.58 -10.47
C SER A 145 -17.24 -9.15 -10.53
N TYR A 146 -16.97 -8.47 -11.66
CA TYR A 146 -17.54 -7.15 -11.97
C TYR A 146 -17.96 -7.07 -13.44
N PHE A 147 -19.05 -6.35 -13.72
CA PHE A 147 -19.50 -6.06 -15.09
C PHE A 147 -18.77 -4.87 -15.72
N LYS A 148 -18.23 -3.99 -14.89
CA LYS A 148 -17.40 -2.85 -15.30
C LYS A 148 -16.43 -2.51 -14.19
N ILE A 149 -15.30 -1.91 -14.55
CA ILE A 149 -14.34 -1.33 -13.61
C ILE A 149 -14.06 0.11 -14.07
N THR A 150 -14.14 1.08 -13.16
CA THR A 150 -13.90 2.51 -13.42
C THR A 150 -12.54 2.96 -12.89
N THR A 151 -11.75 2.04 -12.34
CA THR A 151 -10.40 2.33 -11.83
C THR A 151 -9.50 2.90 -12.92
N GLU A 152 -8.88 4.04 -12.65
CA GLU A 152 -7.81 4.58 -13.49
C GLU A 152 -6.55 3.74 -13.29
N VAL A 153 -5.93 3.26 -14.38
CA VAL A 153 -4.57 2.71 -14.39
C VAL A 153 -3.63 3.86 -14.77
N LYS A 154 -2.90 4.40 -13.80
CA LYS A 154 -2.21 5.67 -13.99
C LYS A 154 -0.73 5.56 -13.65
N LYS A 155 0.15 6.10 -14.53
CA LYS A 155 1.58 6.20 -14.21
C LYS A 155 1.75 7.11 -12.99
N PHE A 156 2.48 6.61 -12.00
CA PHE A 156 2.84 7.40 -10.82
C PHE A 156 3.70 8.60 -11.21
N SER A 157 3.48 9.71 -10.57
CA SER A 157 4.28 10.93 -10.79
C SER A 157 4.73 11.57 -9.50
N GLN A 158 3.80 11.77 -8.55
CA GLN A 158 4.08 12.45 -7.30
C GLN A 158 3.06 12.06 -6.24
N PHE A 159 3.52 11.86 -5.02
CA PHE A 159 2.72 11.73 -3.81
C PHE A 159 2.99 12.92 -2.89
N TYR A 160 1.95 13.47 -2.32
CA TYR A 160 2.02 14.51 -1.31
C TYR A 160 1.47 13.96 0.00
N LEU A 161 2.31 13.90 1.03
CA LEU A 161 1.91 13.41 2.34
C LEU A 161 0.80 14.30 2.91
N ALA A 162 -0.28 13.70 3.38
CA ALA A 162 -1.34 14.43 4.05
C ALA A 162 -0.89 14.91 5.43
N GLU A 163 -1.59 15.90 5.95
CA GLU A 163 -1.30 16.53 7.23
C GLU A 163 -1.26 15.50 8.37
N LYS A 164 -0.40 15.73 9.35
CA LYS A 164 -0.11 14.79 10.44
C LYS A 164 -1.36 14.27 11.17
N TYR A 165 -2.43 15.05 11.23
CA TYR A 165 -3.67 14.64 11.88
C TYR A 165 -4.46 13.58 11.09
N HIS A 166 -4.13 13.35 9.80
CA HIS A 166 -4.73 12.30 8.98
C HIS A 166 -4.04 10.95 9.12
N GLN A 167 -2.76 10.94 9.50
CA GLN A 167 -1.98 9.71 9.67
C GLN A 167 -2.50 8.91 10.87
N ASP A 168 -2.68 7.59 10.73
CA ASP A 168 -3.25 6.69 11.74
C ASP A 168 -4.64 7.14 12.27
N TYR A 169 -5.42 7.83 11.43
CA TYR A 169 -6.62 8.50 11.90
C TYR A 169 -7.59 7.56 12.64
N LYS A 170 -7.81 6.35 12.10
CA LYS A 170 -8.68 5.36 12.75
C LYS A 170 -8.17 4.94 14.13
N LYS A 171 -6.85 4.76 14.29
CA LYS A 171 -6.25 4.39 15.57
C LYS A 171 -6.39 5.51 16.60
N LYS A 172 -6.20 6.76 16.15
CA LYS A 172 -6.27 7.97 17.00
C LYS A 172 -7.70 8.38 17.34
N ASN A 173 -8.67 8.03 16.49
CA ASN A 173 -10.07 8.47 16.62
C ASN A 173 -11.07 7.30 16.54
N PRO A 174 -10.94 6.26 17.38
CA PRO A 174 -11.73 5.03 17.27
C PRO A 174 -13.25 5.23 17.46
N TYR A 175 -13.64 6.31 18.13
CA TYR A 175 -15.05 6.63 18.42
C TYR A 175 -15.65 7.67 17.46
N ASN A 176 -14.91 8.12 16.46
CA ASN A 176 -15.44 9.02 15.44
C ASN A 176 -16.63 8.35 14.71
N PRO A 177 -17.79 9.03 14.54
CA PRO A 177 -18.95 8.44 13.88
C PRO A 177 -18.71 7.89 12.48
N TYR A 178 -17.86 8.54 11.67
CA TYR A 178 -17.48 8.05 10.36
C TYR A 178 -16.66 6.75 10.48
N ILE A 179 -15.72 6.69 11.43
CA ILE A 179 -14.92 5.49 11.68
C ILE A 179 -15.83 4.32 12.09
N LEU A 180 -16.79 4.55 12.99
CA LEU A 180 -17.69 3.50 13.46
C LEU A 180 -18.65 3.02 12.37
N ASN A 181 -19.22 3.94 11.59
CA ASN A 181 -20.32 3.61 10.67
C ASN A 181 -19.88 3.31 9.23
N VAL A 182 -18.69 3.77 8.82
CA VAL A 182 -18.19 3.61 7.44
C VAL A 182 -16.91 2.79 7.43
N SER A 183 -15.87 3.22 8.16
CA SER A 183 -14.56 2.57 8.09
C SER A 183 -14.56 1.18 8.72
N ALA A 184 -15.11 1.03 9.92
CA ALA A 184 -15.07 -0.24 10.67
C ALA A 184 -15.80 -1.38 9.93
N PRO A 185 -17.02 -1.20 9.39
CA PRO A 185 -17.69 -2.24 8.61
C PRO A 185 -16.87 -2.69 7.39
N ARG A 186 -16.30 -1.74 6.62
CA ARG A 186 -15.46 -2.02 5.47
C ARG A 186 -14.21 -2.81 5.84
N ILE A 187 -13.51 -2.38 6.90
CA ILE A 187 -12.28 -3.04 7.37
C ILE A 187 -12.60 -4.43 7.94
N ASN A 188 -13.69 -4.58 8.70
CA ASN A 188 -14.08 -5.87 9.27
C ASN A 188 -14.43 -6.88 8.17
N LYS A 189 -15.18 -6.45 7.13
CA LYS A 189 -15.44 -7.28 5.97
C LYS A 189 -14.13 -7.73 5.31
N PHE A 190 -13.22 -6.80 5.05
CA PHE A 190 -11.90 -7.10 4.49
C PHE A 190 -11.13 -8.13 5.34
N LYS A 191 -11.12 -7.97 6.67
CA LYS A 191 -10.44 -8.90 7.59
C LYS A 191 -11.01 -10.32 7.56
N ILE A 192 -12.30 -10.47 7.28
CA ILE A 192 -12.93 -11.79 7.11
C ILE A 192 -12.50 -12.39 5.76
N ASP A 193 -12.60 -11.62 4.70
CA ASP A 193 -12.37 -12.09 3.32
C ASP A 193 -10.89 -12.39 3.02
N TYR A 194 -9.95 -11.77 3.76
CA TYR A 194 -8.49 -11.84 3.54
C TYR A 194 -7.70 -12.16 4.82
N SER A 195 -8.29 -12.98 5.71
CA SER A 195 -7.71 -13.29 7.03
C SER A 195 -6.30 -13.89 6.95
N GLU A 196 -5.98 -14.64 5.91
CA GLU A 196 -4.68 -15.27 5.68
C GLU A 196 -3.54 -14.27 5.40
N LEU A 197 -3.88 -13.06 4.93
CA LEU A 197 -2.91 -12.00 4.66
C LEU A 197 -2.60 -11.12 5.87
N LEU A 198 -3.33 -11.26 6.98
CA LEU A 198 -3.23 -10.36 8.13
C LEU A 198 -2.07 -10.72 9.06
N LYS A 199 -1.49 -9.68 9.70
CA LYS A 199 -0.50 -9.79 10.79
C LYS A 199 -1.06 -10.54 11.98
#